data_8d1995e1e6b7bb03aa3e8ab2dbb50684
#
_entry.id   8d1995e1e6b7bb03aa3e8ab2dbb50684
#
_cell.length_a   1.000
_cell.length_b   1.000
_cell.length_c   1.000
_cell.angle_alpha   90.00
_cell.angle_beta   90.00
_cell.angle_gamma   90.00
#
_symmetry.space_group_name_H-M   'P 1'
#
loop_
_entity.id
_entity.type
_entity.pdbx_description
1 polymer ?
#
loop_
_entity_poly.entity_id
_entity_poly.type
_entity_poly.pdbx_seq_one_letter_code
_entity_poly.pdbx_strand_id
1 'polypeptide(L)'
;RAVYAQYSINNIKNTYIRLDLDYANDYNNDSKRSININRPFYSVITKNAGGAFFENRLRTEQFPVLDTISLQNVSYDFQEYWYGRAFKINPKSNPERYFNNMVLALTYNQKVFGQMPEAVLDPTSYFSNEKNWIGMIGFSKQKFYQDKFVFNYNITEDIPYGENIALIVGHQEKNSNSRLYTGLSVSFGRKYSFGYASGFAEWGSFYDAGLTEQTTFKLGLNYFSPLISWGNWRFRQFVKPTYVWGNNRDDSFKDRLTLLDEDGLPGFNNRLNGTQKWTVSFQTQSYIPGSWYGFRFSPYFNTTLGSLANEKALFSSKVYSKFSIGALINNDFLVFNSFQISFSYYPTIPFEGDGINKFNSFENTNLSFYDFQLSKPGYIRYE
;
A
#
# COMPACT_ATOMS: atom_id res chain seq x y z
N ARG A 1 -24.43 1.77 18.54
CA ARG A 1 -24.77 1.51 17.12
C ARG A 1 -23.60 1.93 16.26
N ALA A 2 -23.15 1.05 15.36
CA ALA A 2 -22.17 1.44 14.33
C ALA A 2 -22.91 2.20 13.23
N VAL A 3 -22.32 3.30 12.77
CA VAL A 3 -22.83 4.12 11.66
C VAL A 3 -21.65 4.45 10.73
N TYR A 4 -21.83 4.17 9.44
CA TYR A 4 -20.89 4.56 8.39
C TYR A 4 -21.64 5.35 7.33
N ALA A 5 -21.14 6.52 7.00
CA ALA A 5 -21.66 7.34 5.93
C ALA A 5 -20.50 7.89 5.09
N GLN A 6 -20.59 7.69 3.79
CA GLN A 6 -19.64 8.21 2.82
C GLN A 6 -20.38 8.93 1.70
N TYR A 7 -19.91 10.12 1.36
CA TYR A 7 -20.38 10.87 0.22
C TYR A 7 -19.22 11.31 -0.64
N SER A 8 -19.28 11.00 -1.94
CA SER A 8 -18.20 11.31 -2.88
C SER A 8 -18.73 12.00 -4.13
N ILE A 9 -18.07 13.08 -4.54
CA ILE A 9 -18.26 13.74 -5.83
C ILE A 9 -16.96 13.62 -6.60
N ASN A 10 -16.93 12.82 -7.67
CA ASN A 10 -15.71 12.48 -8.38
C ASN A 10 -15.18 13.56 -9.32
N ASN A 11 -16.01 14.50 -9.76
CA ASN A 11 -15.60 15.51 -10.73
C ASN A 11 -16.48 16.76 -10.63
N ILE A 12 -16.11 17.69 -9.75
CA ILE A 12 -16.86 18.91 -9.52
C ILE A 12 -16.73 19.82 -10.75
N LYS A 13 -17.85 20.09 -11.44
CA LYS A 13 -17.94 21.01 -12.58
C LYS A 13 -16.83 20.77 -13.65
N ASN A 14 -16.48 19.51 -13.93
CA ASN A 14 -15.45 19.12 -14.90
C ASN A 14 -14.04 19.67 -14.60
N THR A 15 -13.71 19.93 -13.34
CA THR A 15 -12.39 20.40 -12.92
C THR A 15 -11.46 19.27 -12.52
N TYR A 16 -11.94 18.02 -12.53
CA TYR A 16 -11.27 16.84 -11.98
C TYR A 16 -10.97 16.95 -10.47
N ILE A 17 -11.65 17.86 -9.77
CA ILE A 17 -11.61 17.95 -8.31
C ILE A 17 -12.60 16.92 -7.76
N ARG A 18 -12.11 16.09 -6.88
CA ARG A 18 -12.90 15.14 -6.10
C ARG A 18 -13.10 15.67 -4.69
N LEU A 19 -14.30 15.50 -4.18
CA LEU A 19 -14.65 15.73 -2.77
C LEU A 19 -15.10 14.40 -2.17
N ASP A 20 -14.50 14.00 -1.06
CA ASP A 20 -14.96 12.89 -0.25
C ASP A 20 -15.26 13.38 1.17
N LEU A 21 -16.42 12.98 1.70
CA LEU A 21 -16.85 13.22 3.07
C LEU A 21 -17.08 11.85 3.71
N ASP A 22 -16.36 11.56 4.80
CA ASP A 22 -16.52 10.31 5.54
C ASP A 22 -16.92 10.60 6.99
N TYR A 23 -17.87 9.82 7.45
CA TYR A 23 -18.26 9.74 8.84
C TYR A 23 -18.33 8.27 9.25
N ALA A 24 -17.63 7.91 10.32
CA ALA A 24 -17.68 6.59 10.91
C ALA A 24 -17.79 6.71 12.42
N ASN A 25 -18.61 5.88 13.03
CA ASN A 25 -18.67 5.67 14.47
C ASN A 25 -18.98 4.20 14.71
N ASP A 26 -18.19 3.51 15.52
CA ASP A 26 -18.34 2.09 15.77
C ASP A 26 -18.78 1.77 17.20
N TYR A 27 -18.88 0.48 17.51
CA TYR A 27 -19.31 0.00 18.84
C TYR A 27 -18.29 0.25 19.95
N ASN A 28 -17.01 0.46 19.59
CA ASN A 28 -15.92 0.70 20.53
C ASN A 28 -15.73 2.19 20.83
N ASN A 29 -16.68 3.04 20.43
CA ASN A 29 -16.57 4.50 20.44
C ASN A 29 -15.46 5.06 19.54
N ASP A 30 -14.92 4.26 18.61
CA ASP A 30 -14.04 4.78 17.60
C ASP A 30 -14.83 5.66 16.64
N SER A 31 -14.37 6.88 16.42
CA SER A 31 -15.02 7.80 15.51
C SER A 31 -14.04 8.40 14.51
N LYS A 32 -14.53 8.62 13.29
CA LYS A 32 -13.79 9.28 12.22
C LYS A 32 -14.71 10.30 11.55
N ARG A 33 -14.20 11.50 11.35
CA ARG A 33 -14.80 12.52 10.49
C ARG A 33 -13.72 13.04 9.56
N SER A 34 -13.93 12.98 8.26
CA SER A 34 -12.93 13.49 7.34
C SER A 34 -13.53 14.21 6.13
N ILE A 35 -12.77 15.17 5.63
CA ILE A 35 -13.05 15.92 4.41
C ILE A 35 -11.79 15.83 3.55
N ASN A 36 -11.92 15.34 2.33
CA ASN A 36 -10.85 15.25 1.36
C ASN A 36 -11.24 15.99 0.08
N ILE A 37 -10.50 17.03 -0.25
CA ILE A 37 -10.62 17.76 -1.50
C ILE A 37 -9.33 17.51 -2.26
N ASN A 38 -9.41 16.80 -3.39
CA ASN A 38 -8.22 16.36 -4.09
C ASN A 38 -8.37 16.47 -5.61
N ARG A 39 -7.37 17.03 -6.25
CA ARG A 39 -7.19 17.04 -7.70
C ARG A 39 -5.85 16.39 -8.02
N PRO A 40 -5.81 15.07 -8.30
CA PRO A 40 -4.57 14.36 -8.59
C PRO A 40 -4.01 14.74 -9.96
N PHE A 41 -2.81 14.25 -10.27
CA PHE A 41 -2.32 14.19 -11.64
C PHE A 41 -3.09 13.09 -12.38
N TYR A 42 -4.30 13.39 -12.83
CA TYR A 42 -5.23 12.41 -13.44
C TYR A 42 -4.84 11.92 -14.83
N SER A 43 -3.80 12.51 -15.43
CA SER A 43 -3.23 12.07 -16.71
C SER A 43 -1.80 12.58 -16.88
N VAL A 44 -1.06 11.97 -17.78
CA VAL A 44 0.33 12.36 -18.13
C VAL A 44 0.47 13.79 -18.69
N ILE A 45 -0.65 14.44 -19.06
CA ILE A 45 -0.67 15.84 -19.53
C ILE A 45 -1.13 16.83 -18.47
N THR A 46 -1.51 16.37 -17.30
CA THR A 46 -1.96 17.23 -16.19
C THR A 46 -0.79 18.07 -15.68
N LYS A 47 -0.97 19.40 -15.70
CA LYS A 47 0.08 20.34 -15.28
C LYS A 47 0.08 20.63 -13.79
N ASN A 48 -1.09 20.73 -13.17
CA ASN A 48 -1.22 21.10 -11.77
C ASN A 48 -2.08 20.09 -11.03
N ALA A 49 -1.66 19.75 -9.83
CA ALA A 49 -2.36 18.88 -8.90
C ALA A 49 -2.28 19.47 -7.50
N GLY A 50 -3.18 19.10 -6.61
CA GLY A 50 -3.18 19.59 -5.24
C GLY A 50 -4.40 19.15 -4.48
N GLY A 51 -4.39 19.38 -3.17
CA GLY A 51 -5.51 19.00 -2.33
C GLY A 51 -5.37 19.47 -0.90
N ALA A 52 -6.46 19.29 -0.17
CA ALA A 52 -6.53 19.50 1.26
C ALA A 52 -7.28 18.33 1.90
N PHE A 53 -6.77 17.84 3.02
CA PHE A 53 -7.38 16.77 3.80
C PHE A 53 -7.46 17.17 5.26
N PHE A 54 -8.61 16.92 5.87
CA PHE A 54 -8.88 17.16 7.27
C PHE A 54 -9.49 15.91 7.88
N GLU A 55 -8.98 15.48 9.02
CA GLU A 55 -9.52 14.35 9.76
C GLU A 55 -9.54 14.66 11.25
N ASN A 56 -10.68 14.42 11.88
CA ASN A 56 -10.82 14.28 13.32
C ASN A 56 -11.04 12.80 13.64
N ARG A 57 -10.19 12.25 14.50
CA ARG A 57 -10.18 10.82 14.84
C ARG A 57 -10.17 10.61 16.35
N LEU A 58 -11.02 9.73 16.80
CA LEU A 58 -10.95 9.08 18.13
C LEU A 58 -10.88 7.58 17.88
N ARG A 59 -9.95 6.90 18.53
CA ARG A 59 -9.83 5.44 18.46
C ARG A 59 -9.28 4.86 19.74
N THR A 60 -9.66 3.62 20.02
CA THR A 60 -9.14 2.82 21.10
C THR A 60 -7.92 2.03 20.63
N GLU A 61 -6.75 2.34 21.18
CA GLU A 61 -5.50 1.65 20.88
C GLU A 61 -5.24 0.55 21.91
N GLN A 62 -4.69 -0.55 21.41
CA GLN A 62 -4.33 -1.72 22.22
C GLN A 62 -2.83 -1.70 22.51
N PHE A 63 -2.47 -1.51 23.75
CA PHE A 63 -1.08 -1.53 24.21
C PHE A 63 -0.78 -2.88 24.86
N PRO A 64 0.22 -3.64 24.34
CA PRO A 64 0.66 -4.86 25.00
C PRO A 64 1.39 -4.51 26.30
N VAL A 65 0.92 -5.06 27.41
CA VAL A 65 1.51 -4.88 28.76
C VAL A 65 1.71 -6.25 29.37
N LEU A 66 2.94 -6.75 29.38
CA LEU A 66 3.25 -8.11 29.84
C LEU A 66 2.30 -9.14 29.18
N ASP A 67 1.49 -9.84 29.97
CA ASP A 67 0.52 -10.84 29.48
C ASP A 67 -0.89 -10.29 29.25
N THR A 68 -1.08 -8.96 29.31
CA THR A 68 -2.38 -8.31 29.18
C THR A 68 -2.37 -7.25 28.08
N ILE A 69 -3.54 -6.72 27.74
CA ILE A 69 -3.72 -5.62 26.81
C ILE A 69 -4.36 -4.46 27.56
N SER A 70 -3.69 -3.31 27.58
CA SER A 70 -4.27 -2.05 28.06
C SER A 70 -4.94 -1.33 26.88
N LEU A 71 -6.19 -0.92 27.07
CA LEU A 71 -6.96 -0.13 26.10
C LEU A 71 -6.83 1.35 26.45
N GLN A 72 -6.34 2.15 25.53
CA GLN A 72 -6.16 3.59 25.69
C GLN A 72 -6.87 4.35 24.58
N ASN A 73 -7.59 5.39 24.95
CA ASN A 73 -8.21 6.27 23.96
C ASN A 73 -7.19 7.26 23.43
N VAL A 74 -7.10 7.33 22.11
CA VAL A 74 -6.23 8.27 21.38
C VAL A 74 -7.08 9.10 20.45
N SER A 75 -7.01 10.43 20.58
CA SER A 75 -7.68 11.32 19.66
C SER A 75 -6.73 12.32 19.05
N TYR A 76 -6.98 12.67 17.79
CA TYR A 76 -6.18 13.69 17.10
C TYR A 76 -6.98 14.41 16.01
N ASP A 77 -6.52 15.61 15.73
CA ASP A 77 -6.86 16.37 14.54
C ASP A 77 -5.70 16.33 13.56
N PHE A 78 -5.97 15.97 12.33
CA PHE A 78 -4.99 15.93 11.24
C PHE A 78 -5.43 16.84 10.12
N GLN A 79 -4.49 17.64 9.63
CA GLN A 79 -4.68 18.48 8.45
C GLN A 79 -3.49 18.34 7.50
N GLU A 80 -3.78 18.33 6.21
CA GLU A 80 -2.78 18.22 5.16
C GLU A 80 -3.13 19.11 3.98
N TYR A 81 -2.13 19.77 3.42
CA TYR A 81 -2.23 20.55 2.20
C TYR A 81 -1.09 20.17 1.29
N TRP A 82 -1.38 20.01 0.02
CA TRP A 82 -0.34 19.74 -0.95
C TRP A 82 -0.61 20.42 -2.27
N TYR A 83 0.47 20.70 -2.99
CA TYR A 83 0.43 21.21 -4.35
C TYR A 83 1.59 20.64 -5.15
N GLY A 84 1.33 20.31 -6.42
CA GLY A 84 2.34 19.79 -7.34
C GLY A 84 2.16 20.36 -8.75
N ARG A 85 3.29 20.54 -9.42
CA ARG A 85 3.33 21.00 -10.81
C ARG A 85 4.19 20.07 -11.66
N ALA A 86 3.62 19.60 -12.76
CA ALA A 86 4.32 18.82 -13.76
C ALA A 86 4.78 19.69 -14.92
N PHE A 87 6.04 19.50 -15.31
CA PHE A 87 6.69 20.15 -16.45
C PHE A 87 6.95 19.06 -17.48
N LYS A 88 6.46 19.27 -18.70
CA LYS A 88 6.70 18.34 -19.79
C LYS A 88 8.13 18.49 -20.30
N ILE A 89 8.84 17.38 -20.34
CA ILE A 89 10.18 17.30 -20.94
C ILE A 89 10.02 16.73 -22.35
N ASN A 90 10.32 17.53 -23.39
CA ASN A 90 10.32 17.09 -24.76
C ASN A 90 11.76 16.96 -25.25
N PRO A 91 12.40 15.81 -25.21
CA PRO A 91 13.65 15.59 -25.89
C PRO A 91 13.42 15.57 -27.39
N LYS A 92 14.18 16.41 -28.15
CA LYS A 92 14.08 16.52 -29.61
C LYS A 92 14.47 15.26 -30.39
N SER A 93 15.08 14.27 -29.75
CA SER A 93 15.77 13.15 -30.42
C SER A 93 15.46 11.76 -29.91
N ASN A 94 14.44 11.39 -29.47
CA ASN A 94 13.95 10.02 -29.16
C ASN A 94 13.01 9.97 -27.93
N PRO A 95 11.71 10.22 -28.15
CA PRO A 95 10.74 10.28 -27.04
C PRO A 95 10.54 8.95 -26.30
N GLU A 96 11.08 7.85 -26.82
CA GLU A 96 10.97 6.54 -26.18
C GLU A 96 12.00 6.29 -25.08
N ARG A 97 13.12 7.01 -25.10
CA ARG A 97 14.25 6.79 -24.18
C ARG A 97 14.24 7.66 -22.92
N TYR A 98 13.44 8.75 -22.88
CA TYR A 98 13.54 9.75 -21.83
C TYR A 98 12.27 9.90 -21.02
N PHE A 99 12.38 10.36 -19.77
CA PHE A 99 11.25 10.75 -18.96
C PHE A 99 10.39 11.82 -19.65
N ASN A 100 9.08 11.69 -19.51
CA ASN A 100 8.13 12.60 -20.17
C ASN A 100 7.80 13.82 -19.32
N ASN A 101 7.81 13.67 -17.99
CA ASN A 101 7.44 14.69 -17.05
C ASN A 101 8.47 14.81 -15.93
N MET A 102 8.73 16.06 -15.53
CA MET A 102 9.35 16.41 -14.26
C MET A 102 8.26 16.95 -13.36
N VAL A 103 8.18 16.48 -12.13
CA VAL A 103 7.20 16.91 -11.14
C VAL A 103 7.92 17.55 -9.97
N LEU A 104 7.48 18.75 -9.59
CA LEU A 104 7.82 19.40 -8.33
C LEU A 104 6.57 19.42 -7.47
N ALA A 105 6.67 18.98 -6.23
CA ALA A 105 5.52 18.97 -5.32
C ALA A 105 5.94 19.26 -3.88
N LEU A 106 5.03 19.85 -3.14
CA LEU A 106 5.19 20.19 -1.73
C LEU A 106 3.96 19.71 -0.95
N THR A 107 4.18 19.19 0.24
CA THR A 107 3.14 18.83 1.21
C THR A 107 3.48 19.48 2.55
N TYR A 108 2.47 20.05 3.18
CA TYR A 108 2.49 20.39 4.60
C TYR A 108 1.41 19.56 5.28
N ASN A 109 1.75 18.94 6.41
CA ASN A 109 0.75 18.34 7.27
C ASN A 109 1.06 18.58 8.74
N GLN A 110 0.00 18.53 9.54
CA GLN A 110 0.07 18.69 10.98
C GLN A 110 -0.88 17.70 11.63
N LYS A 111 -0.40 17.06 12.70
CA LYS A 111 -1.21 16.22 13.58
C LYS A 111 -1.11 16.76 15.00
N VAL A 112 -2.27 17.02 15.61
CA VAL A 112 -2.38 17.50 16.98
C VAL A 112 -3.20 16.52 17.78
N PHE A 113 -2.61 15.96 18.84
CA PHE A 113 -3.30 15.01 19.71
C PHE A 113 -4.11 15.75 20.77
N GLY A 114 -5.40 15.40 20.90
CA GLY A 114 -6.28 15.85 21.97
C GLY A 114 -6.21 14.91 23.18
N GLN A 115 -6.08 13.59 22.91
CA GLN A 115 -5.85 12.57 23.92
C GLN A 115 -4.68 11.70 23.51
N MET A 116 -3.76 11.48 24.44
CA MET A 116 -2.60 10.63 24.27
C MET A 116 -2.64 9.48 25.27
N PRO A 117 -2.00 8.34 25.00
CA PRO A 117 -1.86 7.27 25.97
C PRO A 117 -1.07 7.72 27.19
N GLU A 118 -1.15 6.95 28.26
CA GLU A 118 -0.32 7.19 29.44
C GLU A 118 1.17 7.09 29.09
N ALA A 119 2.00 7.99 29.64
CA ALA A 119 3.43 8.07 29.35
C ALA A 119 4.20 6.76 29.61
N VAL A 120 3.73 5.95 30.54
CA VAL A 120 4.32 4.61 30.83
C VAL A 120 4.11 3.65 29.65
N LEU A 121 3.03 3.83 28.87
CA LEU A 121 2.69 2.99 27.72
C LEU A 121 3.28 3.51 26.40
N ASP A 122 3.74 4.76 26.38
CA ASP A 122 4.38 5.41 25.23
C ASP A 122 5.69 6.10 25.64
N PRO A 123 6.70 5.35 26.12
CA PRO A 123 7.95 5.91 26.65
C PRO A 123 8.76 6.67 25.61
N THR A 124 8.57 6.38 24.33
CA THR A 124 9.24 7.03 23.21
C THR A 124 8.49 8.26 22.69
N SER A 125 7.33 8.58 23.29
CA SER A 125 6.46 9.67 22.83
C SER A 125 6.08 9.56 21.35
N TYR A 126 5.81 8.34 20.91
CA TYR A 126 5.38 8.08 19.54
C TYR A 126 4.10 8.86 19.20
N PHE A 127 3.16 8.91 20.16
CA PHE A 127 1.91 9.68 20.07
C PHE A 127 2.13 11.13 20.51
N SER A 128 2.84 11.91 19.73
CA SER A 128 3.11 13.32 20.01
C SER A 128 2.73 14.20 18.83
N ASN A 129 2.50 15.49 19.11
CA ASN A 129 2.19 16.46 18.07
C ASN A 129 3.33 16.53 17.06
N GLU A 130 2.95 16.63 15.78
CA GLU A 130 3.91 16.69 14.69
C GLU A 130 3.48 17.66 13.59
N LYS A 131 4.48 18.30 12.97
CA LYS A 131 4.35 19.08 11.76
C LYS A 131 5.39 18.65 10.75
N ASN A 132 4.99 18.51 9.50
CA ASN A 132 5.83 18.01 8.44
C ASN A 132 5.76 18.94 7.22
N TRP A 133 6.91 19.30 6.67
CA TRP A 133 7.08 19.93 5.37
C TRP A 133 7.85 18.96 4.48
N ILE A 134 7.28 18.58 3.36
CA ILE A 134 7.84 17.54 2.50
C ILE A 134 7.88 18.05 1.06
N GLY A 135 9.07 18.16 0.49
CA GLY A 135 9.29 18.50 -0.91
C GLY A 135 9.69 17.29 -1.72
N MET A 136 9.30 17.27 -2.99
CA MET A 136 9.68 16.22 -3.93
C MET A 136 10.04 16.83 -5.28
N ILE A 137 11.14 16.35 -5.85
CA ILE A 137 11.44 16.45 -7.27
C ILE A 137 11.48 15.05 -7.85
N GLY A 138 10.78 14.84 -8.95
CA GLY A 138 10.79 13.52 -9.58
C GLY A 138 10.60 13.59 -11.09
N PHE A 139 10.97 12.51 -11.73
CA PHE A 139 10.86 12.29 -13.17
C PHE A 139 10.06 11.05 -13.43
N SER A 140 9.12 11.10 -14.35
CA SER A 140 8.25 9.98 -14.66
C SER A 140 8.02 9.80 -16.17
N LYS A 141 7.83 8.54 -16.53
CA LYS A 141 7.38 8.12 -17.84
C LYS A 141 6.39 6.99 -17.65
N GLN A 142 5.17 7.18 -18.14
CA GLN A 142 4.14 6.15 -18.10
C GLN A 142 3.50 6.01 -19.46
N LYS A 143 3.35 4.77 -19.87
CA LYS A 143 2.63 4.33 -21.07
C LYS A 143 1.75 3.14 -20.69
N PHE A 144 0.88 2.72 -21.60
CA PHE A 144 0.01 1.57 -21.42
C PHE A 144 0.11 0.65 -22.63
N TYR A 145 0.03 -0.64 -22.40
CA TYR A 145 -0.26 -1.62 -23.42
C TYR A 145 -1.50 -2.43 -23.03
N GLN A 146 -2.18 -2.95 -24.02
CA GLN A 146 -3.38 -3.73 -23.79
C GLN A 146 -3.06 -5.20 -23.69
N ASP A 147 -3.66 -5.87 -22.71
CA ASP A 147 -3.63 -7.31 -22.56
C ASP A 147 -5.01 -7.82 -22.09
N LYS A 148 -5.22 -9.12 -22.13
CA LYS A 148 -6.46 -9.77 -21.67
C LYS A 148 -6.14 -10.87 -20.68
N PHE A 149 -7.13 -11.24 -19.87
CA PHE A 149 -6.96 -12.29 -18.86
C PHE A 149 -5.83 -11.97 -17.87
N VAL A 150 -5.77 -10.75 -17.37
CA VAL A 150 -4.84 -10.40 -16.31
C VAL A 150 -5.57 -10.45 -14.96
N PHE A 151 -6.48 -9.56 -14.69
CA PHE A 151 -7.32 -9.59 -13.48
C PHE A 151 -8.74 -10.01 -13.79
N ASN A 152 -9.23 -9.71 -14.99
CA ASN A 152 -10.59 -9.97 -15.39
C ASN A 152 -10.66 -10.97 -16.55
N TYR A 153 -11.76 -11.73 -16.60
CA TYR A 153 -11.99 -12.72 -17.65
C TYR A 153 -12.24 -12.03 -19.00
N ASN A 154 -11.31 -12.19 -19.95
CA ASN A 154 -11.41 -11.73 -21.35
C ASN A 154 -11.73 -10.24 -21.55
N ILE A 155 -11.60 -9.43 -20.51
CA ILE A 155 -11.69 -7.97 -20.60
C ILE A 155 -10.33 -7.45 -21.05
N THR A 156 -10.33 -6.46 -21.95
CA THR A 156 -9.10 -5.75 -22.31
C THR A 156 -8.73 -4.81 -21.18
N GLU A 157 -7.54 -4.98 -20.65
CA GLU A 157 -7.00 -4.22 -19.52
C GLU A 157 -5.78 -3.41 -19.99
N ASP A 158 -5.73 -2.14 -19.60
CA ASP A 158 -4.61 -1.27 -19.88
C ASP A 158 -3.54 -1.49 -18.80
N ILE A 159 -2.43 -2.11 -19.20
CA ILE A 159 -1.33 -2.45 -18.31
C ILE A 159 -0.31 -1.32 -18.32
N PRO A 160 -0.08 -0.63 -17.21
CA PRO A 160 0.90 0.44 -17.14
C PRO A 160 2.33 -0.11 -17.28
N TYR A 161 3.16 0.60 -18.04
CA TYR A 161 4.59 0.37 -18.08
C TYR A 161 5.34 1.70 -18.15
N GLY A 162 6.53 1.72 -17.59
CA GLY A 162 7.33 2.94 -17.54
C GLY A 162 8.34 2.90 -16.44
N GLU A 163 8.73 4.08 -16.01
CA GLU A 163 9.74 4.27 -14.97
C GLU A 163 9.50 5.60 -14.26
N ASN A 164 9.78 5.65 -12.97
CA ASN A 164 9.89 6.90 -12.23
C ASN A 164 11.09 6.88 -11.29
N ILE A 165 11.56 8.08 -10.98
CA ILE A 165 12.55 8.34 -9.94
C ILE A 165 12.13 9.61 -9.21
N ALA A 166 12.13 9.59 -7.88
CA ALA A 166 11.79 10.75 -7.06
C ALA A 166 12.77 10.91 -5.89
N LEU A 167 13.26 12.12 -5.71
CA LEU A 167 13.99 12.54 -4.52
C LEU A 167 13.02 13.30 -3.60
N ILE A 168 13.00 12.92 -2.34
CA ILE A 168 12.14 13.50 -1.30
C ILE A 168 13.04 14.13 -0.25
N VAL A 169 12.71 15.34 0.15
CA VAL A 169 13.37 16.05 1.25
C VAL A 169 12.29 16.58 2.18
N GLY A 170 12.46 16.39 3.47
CA GLY A 170 11.48 16.81 4.45
C GLY A 170 12.10 17.44 5.69
N HIS A 171 11.26 18.17 6.40
CA HIS A 171 11.54 18.69 7.72
C HIS A 171 10.38 18.33 8.63
N GLN A 172 10.66 17.70 9.76
CA GLN A 172 9.67 17.32 10.75
C GLN A 172 9.97 18.00 12.08
N GLU A 173 8.94 18.58 12.67
CA GLU A 173 8.90 18.97 14.07
C GLU A 173 8.02 17.96 14.82
N LYS A 174 8.57 17.23 15.77
CA LYS A 174 7.86 16.25 16.59
C LYS A 174 8.36 16.31 18.02
N ASN A 175 7.44 16.44 18.98
CA ASN A 175 7.76 16.46 20.40
C ASN A 175 8.88 17.47 20.77
N SER A 176 8.81 18.68 20.22
CA SER A 176 9.81 19.76 20.38
C SER A 176 11.18 19.49 19.73
N ASN A 177 11.37 18.35 19.11
CA ASN A 177 12.56 18.02 18.33
C ASN A 177 12.32 18.32 16.85
N SER A 178 13.40 18.74 16.17
CA SER A 178 13.40 19.08 14.75
C SER A 178 14.37 18.19 14.02
N ARG A 179 13.93 17.48 12.99
CA ARG A 179 14.77 16.57 12.23
C ARG A 179 14.56 16.70 10.73
N LEU A 180 15.60 16.47 9.97
CA LEU A 180 15.56 16.44 8.52
C LEU A 180 15.19 15.01 8.03
N TYR A 181 14.63 14.94 6.84
CA TYR A 181 14.33 13.70 6.15
C TYR A 181 14.86 13.72 4.73
N THR A 182 15.42 12.60 4.29
CA THR A 182 15.69 12.37 2.87
C THR A 182 15.14 11.02 2.44
N GLY A 183 14.63 10.96 1.21
CA GLY A 183 14.11 9.74 0.63
C GLY A 183 14.36 9.67 -0.86
N LEU A 184 14.50 8.46 -1.37
CA LEU A 184 14.63 8.11 -2.78
C LEU A 184 13.63 7.01 -3.11
N SER A 185 12.85 7.20 -4.18
CA SER A 185 11.96 6.18 -4.71
C SER A 185 12.26 5.99 -6.20
N VAL A 186 12.41 4.75 -6.61
CA VAL A 186 12.61 4.35 -8.01
C VAL A 186 11.65 3.23 -8.32
N SER A 187 10.96 3.32 -9.45
CA SER A 187 10.14 2.21 -9.93
C SER A 187 10.28 2.02 -11.44
N PHE A 188 10.05 0.81 -11.89
CA PHE A 188 10.06 0.45 -13.30
C PHE A 188 8.99 -0.60 -13.60
N GLY A 189 8.54 -0.64 -14.85
CA GLY A 189 7.66 -1.70 -15.37
C GLY A 189 7.84 -1.85 -16.87
N ARG A 190 7.94 -3.09 -17.31
CA ARG A 190 8.15 -3.39 -18.74
C ARG A 190 7.56 -4.74 -19.13
N LYS A 191 7.07 -4.82 -20.36
CA LYS A 191 6.70 -6.08 -21.01
C LYS A 191 7.94 -6.70 -21.66
N TYR A 192 8.15 -7.99 -21.38
CA TYR A 192 9.22 -8.83 -21.93
C TYR A 192 8.61 -10.00 -22.70
N SER A 193 9.42 -10.76 -23.44
CA SER A 193 8.97 -11.98 -24.10
C SER A 193 8.48 -13.06 -23.12
N PHE A 194 9.05 -13.08 -21.92
CA PHE A 194 8.68 -14.01 -20.85
C PHE A 194 7.53 -13.51 -19.93
N GLY A 195 6.94 -12.36 -20.21
CA GLY A 195 5.83 -11.79 -19.43
C GLY A 195 6.02 -10.32 -19.13
N TYR A 196 5.34 -9.85 -18.10
CA TYR A 196 5.46 -8.49 -17.58
C TYR A 196 6.18 -8.53 -16.23
N ALA A 197 7.11 -7.61 -16.04
CA ALA A 197 7.77 -7.40 -14.76
C ALA A 197 7.76 -5.91 -14.41
N SER A 198 7.41 -5.62 -13.16
CA SER A 198 7.54 -4.29 -12.57
C SER A 198 8.11 -4.38 -11.17
N GLY A 199 8.73 -3.31 -10.71
CA GLY A 199 9.31 -3.29 -9.38
C GLY A 199 9.61 -1.89 -8.90
N PHE A 200 9.91 -1.79 -7.61
CA PHE A 200 10.32 -0.55 -6.97
C PHE A 200 11.41 -0.80 -5.95
N ALA A 201 12.21 0.22 -5.72
CA ALA A 201 13.14 0.33 -4.60
C ALA A 201 12.96 1.70 -3.95
N GLU A 202 12.77 1.71 -2.65
CA GLU A 202 12.55 2.92 -1.87
C GLU A 202 13.48 2.93 -0.66
N TRP A 203 14.02 4.09 -0.39
CA TRP A 203 14.85 4.34 0.78
C TRP A 203 14.48 5.68 1.41
N GLY A 204 14.47 5.75 2.73
CA GLY A 204 14.24 6.98 3.45
C GLY A 204 14.81 6.94 4.86
N SER A 205 15.26 8.09 5.36
CA SER A 205 15.81 8.21 6.70
C SER A 205 15.56 9.60 7.26
N PHE A 206 15.32 9.66 8.56
CA PHE A 206 15.40 10.89 9.34
C PHE A 206 16.81 11.10 9.86
N TYR A 207 17.14 12.36 10.11
CA TYR A 207 18.43 12.79 10.66
C TYR A 207 18.20 13.76 11.81
N ASP A 208 18.67 13.39 12.99
CA ASP A 208 18.73 14.25 14.17
C ASP A 208 20.16 14.34 14.67
N ALA A 209 20.68 15.54 14.87
CA ALA A 209 22.06 15.81 15.31
C ALA A 209 23.15 15.04 14.54
N GLY A 210 22.91 14.74 13.25
CA GLY A 210 23.84 13.99 12.40
C GLY A 210 23.74 12.46 12.50
N LEU A 211 22.84 11.94 13.32
CA LEU A 211 22.54 10.50 13.42
C LEU A 211 21.31 10.15 12.56
N THR A 212 21.33 8.96 12.00
CA THR A 212 20.19 8.43 11.25
C THR A 212 19.16 7.82 12.18
N GLU A 213 17.89 8.16 11.95
CA GLU A 213 16.75 7.62 12.69
C GLU A 213 15.69 7.07 11.74
N GLN A 214 14.96 6.06 12.20
CA GLN A 214 13.82 5.48 11.50
C GLN A 214 14.09 5.21 10.02
N THR A 215 15.30 4.73 9.69
CA THR A 215 15.68 4.38 8.32
C THR A 215 14.79 3.25 7.81
N THR A 216 14.29 3.40 6.59
CA THR A 216 13.46 2.43 5.88
C THR A 216 14.11 2.10 4.54
N PHE A 217 14.20 0.83 4.21
CA PHE A 217 14.47 0.35 2.86
C PHE A 217 13.38 -0.63 2.46
N LYS A 218 12.82 -0.45 1.27
CA LYS A 218 11.75 -1.28 0.75
C LYS A 218 12.06 -1.68 -0.69
N LEU A 219 11.87 -2.95 -1.01
CA LEU A 219 12.03 -3.50 -2.34
C LEU A 219 10.82 -4.37 -2.66
N GLY A 220 10.27 -4.24 -3.87
CA GLY A 220 9.19 -5.10 -4.33
C GLY A 220 9.27 -5.35 -5.83
N LEU A 221 8.78 -6.52 -6.24
CA LEU A 221 8.62 -6.90 -7.63
C LEU A 221 7.21 -7.45 -7.84
N ASN A 222 6.66 -7.22 -9.03
CA ASN A 222 5.45 -7.86 -9.53
C ASN A 222 5.77 -8.46 -10.89
N TYR A 223 5.50 -9.73 -11.02
CA TYR A 223 5.66 -10.45 -12.28
C TYR A 223 4.37 -11.18 -12.64
N PHE A 224 4.01 -11.17 -13.91
CA PHE A 224 3.07 -12.15 -14.45
C PHE A 224 3.52 -12.72 -15.79
N SER A 225 3.23 -14.01 -15.99
CA SER A 225 3.63 -14.75 -17.19
C SER A 225 2.84 -14.33 -18.44
N PRO A 226 3.29 -14.68 -19.65
CA PRO A 226 2.42 -14.72 -20.81
C PRO A 226 1.21 -15.63 -20.54
N LEU A 227 0.14 -15.44 -21.34
CA LEU A 227 -1.03 -16.30 -21.24
C LEU A 227 -0.70 -17.71 -21.73
N ILE A 228 -0.76 -18.67 -20.85
CA ILE A 228 -0.49 -20.08 -21.14
C ILE A 228 -1.82 -20.73 -21.54
N SER A 229 -1.83 -21.45 -22.64
CA SER A 229 -3.01 -22.13 -23.18
C SER A 229 -2.85 -23.65 -23.03
N TRP A 230 -3.86 -24.30 -22.46
CA TRP A 230 -3.96 -25.76 -22.41
C TRP A 230 -5.38 -26.18 -22.83
N GLY A 231 -5.51 -26.63 -24.06
CA GLY A 231 -6.81 -26.79 -24.68
C GLY A 231 -7.59 -25.46 -24.69
N ASN A 232 -8.80 -25.48 -24.15
CA ASN A 232 -9.63 -24.30 -24.04
C ASN A 232 -9.38 -23.48 -22.75
N TRP A 233 -8.58 -24.00 -21.83
CA TRP A 233 -8.22 -23.31 -20.59
C TRP A 233 -7.10 -22.31 -20.84
N ARG A 234 -7.10 -21.24 -20.05
CA ARG A 234 -6.04 -20.22 -20.02
C ARG A 234 -5.51 -20.12 -18.61
N PHE A 235 -4.20 -19.84 -18.49
CA PHE A 235 -3.53 -19.71 -17.20
C PHE A 235 -2.58 -18.53 -17.20
N ARG A 236 -2.45 -17.88 -16.05
CA ARG A 236 -1.38 -16.94 -15.75
C ARG A 236 -0.76 -17.27 -14.41
N GLN A 237 0.54 -17.04 -14.33
CA GLN A 237 1.32 -17.14 -13.11
C GLN A 237 1.66 -15.75 -12.65
N PHE A 238 1.47 -15.46 -11.36
CA PHE A 238 1.83 -14.21 -10.72
C PHE A 238 2.82 -14.50 -9.62
N VAL A 239 3.84 -13.63 -9.49
CA VAL A 239 4.84 -13.71 -8.42
C VAL A 239 5.07 -12.31 -7.88
N LYS A 240 4.95 -12.15 -6.55
CA LYS A 240 5.11 -10.87 -5.86
C LYS A 240 6.01 -11.03 -4.64
N PRO A 241 7.34 -10.92 -4.76
CA PRO A 241 8.23 -10.79 -3.62
C PRO A 241 8.28 -9.35 -3.12
N THR A 242 8.30 -9.18 -1.79
CA THR A 242 8.51 -7.91 -1.11
C THR A 242 9.52 -8.07 0.00
N TYR A 243 10.34 -7.06 0.22
CA TYR A 243 11.29 -6.97 1.31
C TYR A 243 11.25 -5.59 1.93
N VAL A 244 11.16 -5.53 3.25
CA VAL A 244 11.20 -4.29 4.03
C VAL A 244 12.23 -4.43 5.14
N TRP A 245 13.08 -3.44 5.27
CA TRP A 245 14.08 -3.36 6.30
C TRP A 245 14.05 -1.99 7.00
N GLY A 246 14.01 -2.02 8.33
CA GLY A 246 14.13 -0.85 9.17
C GLY A 246 15.38 -0.88 10.02
N ASN A 247 16.03 0.25 10.15
CA ASN A 247 17.18 0.44 11.04
C ASN A 247 16.98 1.67 11.92
N ASN A 248 17.49 1.62 13.17
CA ASN A 248 17.30 2.68 14.15
C ASN A 248 15.83 3.08 14.30
N ARG A 249 14.95 2.05 14.36
CA ARG A 249 13.52 2.23 14.51
C ARG A 249 13.16 2.62 15.94
N ASP A 250 12.08 3.40 16.08
CA ASP A 250 11.51 3.72 17.37
C ASP A 250 11.10 2.43 18.12
N ASP A 251 11.32 2.36 19.42
CA ASP A 251 10.93 1.19 20.23
C ASP A 251 9.43 1.19 20.58
N SER A 252 8.63 1.81 19.77
CA SER A 252 7.17 1.75 19.83
C SER A 252 6.66 0.52 19.09
N PHE A 253 5.64 -0.15 19.64
CA PHE A 253 4.96 -1.26 18.95
C PHE A 253 4.31 -0.80 17.63
N LYS A 254 4.04 0.49 17.47
CA LYS A 254 3.51 1.10 16.23
C LYS A 254 4.58 1.28 15.16
N ASP A 255 5.85 1.28 15.53
CA ASP A 255 6.99 1.40 14.61
C ASP A 255 7.64 0.04 14.34
N ARG A 256 6.83 -1.00 14.28
CA ARG A 256 7.24 -2.38 13.99
C ARG A 256 6.48 -2.93 12.79
N LEU A 257 7.16 -3.76 11.99
CA LEU A 257 6.56 -4.51 10.90
C LEU A 257 5.74 -5.68 11.44
N THR A 258 4.66 -5.99 10.74
CA THR A 258 3.83 -7.18 10.99
C THR A 258 3.66 -7.97 9.70
N LEU A 259 3.07 -9.17 9.78
CA LEU A 259 2.65 -9.94 8.60
C LEU A 259 1.17 -9.74 8.24
N LEU A 260 0.48 -8.78 8.88
CA LEU A 260 -0.96 -8.57 8.71
C LEU A 260 -1.35 -7.66 7.54
N ASP A 261 -0.39 -6.97 6.93
CA ASP A 261 -0.64 -6.07 5.82
C ASP A 261 -1.11 -6.79 4.55
N GLU A 262 -1.53 -6.02 3.56
CA GLU A 262 -2.09 -6.54 2.30
C GLU A 262 -1.13 -7.47 1.55
N ASP A 263 0.18 -7.22 1.64
CA ASP A 263 1.24 -8.02 1.01
C ASP A 263 1.73 -9.17 1.90
N GLY A 264 1.11 -9.37 3.04
CA GLY A 264 1.52 -10.31 4.08
C GLY A 264 0.64 -11.56 4.16
N LEU A 265 0.41 -11.99 5.39
CA LEU A 265 -0.37 -13.17 5.75
C LEU A 265 -1.59 -12.72 6.57
N PRO A 266 -2.62 -12.14 5.93
CA PRO A 266 -3.80 -11.68 6.64
C PRO A 266 -4.43 -12.82 7.45
N GLY A 267 -4.77 -12.54 8.69
CA GLY A 267 -5.30 -13.52 9.66
C GLY A 267 -4.32 -13.97 10.71
N PHE A 268 -3.06 -13.54 10.63
CA PHE A 268 -2.10 -13.68 11.73
C PHE A 268 -2.42 -12.72 12.88
N ASN A 269 -1.94 -13.06 14.08
CA ASN A 269 -2.01 -12.20 15.24
C ASN A 269 -0.95 -11.07 15.11
N ASN A 270 -1.30 -9.83 15.50
CA ASN A 270 -0.40 -8.68 15.51
C ASN A 270 0.68 -8.72 16.61
N ARG A 271 0.72 -9.74 17.45
CA ARG A 271 1.79 -9.94 18.44
C ARG A 271 3.14 -10.26 17.78
N LEU A 272 3.11 -10.84 16.57
CA LEU A 272 4.33 -11.10 15.82
C LEU A 272 4.75 -9.81 15.12
N ASN A 273 5.88 -9.25 15.54
CA ASN A 273 6.46 -8.03 14.99
C ASN A 273 7.96 -8.15 14.80
N GLY A 274 8.52 -7.24 14.01
CA GLY A 274 9.96 -7.21 13.72
C GLY A 274 10.39 -5.91 13.07
N THR A 275 11.69 -5.80 12.81
CA THR A 275 12.28 -4.69 12.09
C THR A 275 12.61 -5.02 10.63
N GLN A 276 12.54 -6.29 10.27
CA GLN A 276 12.74 -6.77 8.91
C GLN A 276 11.65 -7.75 8.53
N LYS A 277 11.19 -7.66 7.29
CA LYS A 277 10.15 -8.52 6.73
C LYS A 277 10.48 -8.90 5.29
N TRP A 278 10.25 -10.15 4.93
CA TRP A 278 10.06 -10.50 3.54
C TRP A 278 8.78 -11.31 3.36
N THR A 279 8.15 -11.14 2.21
CA THR A 279 7.01 -11.95 1.77
C THR A 279 7.21 -12.34 0.31
N VAL A 280 6.71 -13.51 -0.07
CA VAL A 280 6.64 -13.94 -1.46
C VAL A 280 5.26 -14.55 -1.69
N SER A 281 4.49 -13.94 -2.56
CA SER A 281 3.20 -14.47 -3.01
C SER A 281 3.35 -15.06 -4.40
N PHE A 282 2.89 -16.27 -4.57
CA PHE A 282 2.80 -16.96 -5.85
C PHE A 282 1.34 -17.34 -6.12
N GLN A 283 0.80 -16.97 -7.28
CA GLN A 283 -0.57 -17.31 -7.65
C GLN A 283 -0.64 -17.89 -9.07
N THR A 284 -1.31 -19.04 -9.19
CA THR A 284 -1.76 -19.57 -10.46
C THR A 284 -3.22 -19.20 -10.65
N GLN A 285 -3.51 -18.33 -11.60
CA GLN A 285 -4.86 -17.95 -12.00
C GLN A 285 -5.25 -18.77 -13.24
N SER A 286 -6.42 -19.39 -13.21
CA SER A 286 -6.99 -20.07 -14.38
C SER A 286 -8.26 -19.40 -14.86
N TYR A 287 -8.57 -19.55 -16.13
CA TYR A 287 -9.75 -18.98 -16.78
C TYR A 287 -10.48 -20.13 -17.50
N ILE A 288 -11.63 -20.54 -16.93
CA ILE A 288 -12.42 -21.67 -17.44
C ILE A 288 -13.19 -21.22 -18.68
N PRO A 289 -13.20 -21.96 -19.78
CA PRO A 289 -14.00 -21.64 -20.94
C PRO A 289 -15.51 -21.77 -20.65
N GLY A 290 -16.31 -20.93 -21.29
CA GLY A 290 -17.76 -20.90 -21.13
C GLY A 290 -18.25 -20.00 -20.01
N SER A 291 -19.56 -19.93 -19.87
CA SER A 291 -20.26 -19.18 -18.83
C SER A 291 -21.50 -19.94 -18.39
N TRP A 292 -21.88 -19.78 -17.14
CA TRP A 292 -23.12 -20.32 -16.59
C TRP A 292 -24.04 -19.16 -16.19
N TYR A 293 -25.14 -18.96 -16.89
CA TYR A 293 -26.02 -17.79 -16.73
C TYR A 293 -25.27 -16.42 -16.73
N GLY A 294 -24.24 -16.31 -17.59
CA GLY A 294 -23.37 -15.13 -17.64
C GLY A 294 -22.28 -15.10 -16.57
N PHE A 295 -22.28 -16.00 -15.60
CA PHE A 295 -21.21 -16.10 -14.62
C PHE A 295 -20.00 -16.82 -15.21
N ARG A 296 -18.85 -16.23 -15.05
CA ARG A 296 -17.53 -16.75 -15.41
C ARG A 296 -16.72 -17.03 -14.18
N PHE A 297 -16.11 -18.20 -14.15
CA PHE A 297 -15.34 -18.67 -13.02
C PHE A 297 -13.87 -18.69 -13.38
N SER A 298 -13.06 -18.09 -12.54
CA SER A 298 -11.61 -18.06 -12.66
C SER A 298 -10.97 -18.63 -11.39
N PRO A 299 -10.87 -19.97 -11.28
CA PRO A 299 -10.23 -20.60 -10.13
C PRO A 299 -8.77 -20.19 -10.01
N TYR A 300 -8.30 -20.12 -8.79
CA TYR A 300 -6.89 -19.84 -8.52
C TYR A 300 -6.36 -20.65 -7.34
N PHE A 301 -5.06 -20.84 -7.35
CA PHE A 301 -4.29 -21.32 -6.21
C PHE A 301 -3.26 -20.25 -5.85
N ASN A 302 -3.20 -19.89 -4.58
CA ASN A 302 -2.23 -18.91 -4.06
C ASN A 302 -1.43 -19.53 -2.93
N THR A 303 -0.13 -19.26 -2.92
CA THR A 303 0.77 -19.58 -1.81
C THR A 303 1.49 -18.29 -1.42
N THR A 304 1.40 -17.92 -0.15
CA THR A 304 2.17 -16.80 0.39
C THR A 304 3.08 -17.30 1.50
N LEU A 305 4.36 -16.97 1.39
CA LEU A 305 5.39 -17.22 2.38
C LEU A 305 5.84 -15.90 2.97
N GLY A 306 6.14 -15.85 4.25
CA GLY A 306 6.64 -14.65 4.90
C GLY A 306 7.42 -14.93 6.17
N SER A 307 8.32 -14.04 6.51
CA SER A 307 9.10 -14.09 7.74
C SER A 307 9.33 -12.69 8.28
N LEU A 308 9.41 -12.61 9.60
CA LEU A 308 9.76 -11.42 10.36
C LEU A 308 11.00 -11.69 11.21
N ALA A 309 11.86 -10.70 11.34
CA ALA A 309 13.03 -10.76 12.19
C ALA A 309 13.33 -9.42 12.85
N ASN A 310 14.04 -9.48 13.99
CA ASN A 310 14.70 -8.33 14.58
C ASN A 310 16.19 -8.38 14.20
N GLU A 311 16.72 -7.29 13.66
CA GLU A 311 18.11 -6.91 13.36
C GLU A 311 19.00 -7.83 12.52
N LYS A 312 19.21 -9.10 12.77
CA LYS A 312 20.29 -9.84 12.06
C LYS A 312 19.96 -11.23 11.55
N ALA A 313 18.77 -11.73 11.82
CA ALA A 313 18.47 -13.15 11.63
C ALA A 313 17.34 -13.43 10.62
N LEU A 314 17.11 -12.57 9.63
CA LEU A 314 15.94 -12.67 8.75
C LEU A 314 15.85 -14.05 8.04
N PHE A 315 16.94 -14.53 7.49
CA PHE A 315 16.98 -15.80 6.75
C PHE A 315 17.05 -17.04 7.65
N SER A 316 17.32 -16.87 8.95
CA SER A 316 17.26 -17.94 9.97
C SER A 316 15.98 -17.88 10.81
N SER A 317 15.11 -16.88 10.59
CA SER A 317 13.86 -16.75 11.29
C SER A 317 12.79 -17.69 10.76
N LYS A 318 11.80 -18.01 11.60
CA LYS A 318 10.69 -18.89 11.23
C LYS A 318 9.94 -18.36 10.01
N VAL A 319 9.76 -19.21 9.02
CA VAL A 319 8.95 -18.92 7.84
C VAL A 319 7.51 -19.36 8.12
N TYR A 320 6.58 -18.47 7.90
CA TYR A 320 5.16 -18.71 7.96
C TYR A 320 4.61 -18.84 6.56
N SER A 321 3.55 -19.64 6.39
CA SER A 321 2.96 -19.92 5.08
C SER A 321 1.44 -19.88 5.13
N LYS A 322 0.85 -19.45 4.02
CA LYS A 322 -0.58 -19.52 3.73
C LYS A 322 -0.77 -20.21 2.37
N PHE A 323 -1.67 -21.16 2.31
CA PHE A 323 -2.10 -21.80 1.08
C PHE A 323 -3.59 -21.52 0.88
N SER A 324 -3.96 -20.98 -0.28
CA SER A 324 -5.34 -20.62 -0.57
C SER A 324 -5.79 -21.20 -1.90
N ILE A 325 -7.01 -21.74 -1.93
CA ILE A 325 -7.74 -22.05 -3.16
C ILE A 325 -8.97 -21.16 -3.21
N GLY A 326 -9.27 -20.63 -4.38
CA GLY A 326 -10.45 -19.78 -4.54
C GLY A 326 -10.88 -19.64 -5.99
N ALA A 327 -11.89 -18.82 -6.20
CA ALA A 327 -12.36 -18.44 -7.51
C ALA A 327 -12.72 -16.96 -7.55
N LEU A 328 -12.28 -16.29 -8.60
CA LEU A 328 -12.83 -15.00 -9.03
C LEU A 328 -14.06 -15.24 -9.88
N ILE A 329 -15.15 -14.59 -9.54
CA ILE A 329 -16.44 -14.75 -10.20
C ILE A 329 -16.84 -13.40 -10.79
N ASN A 330 -16.97 -13.37 -12.11
CA ASN A 330 -17.45 -12.22 -12.88
C ASN A 330 -18.80 -12.55 -13.51
N ASN A 331 -19.60 -11.56 -13.83
CA ASN A 331 -20.81 -11.74 -14.61
C ASN A 331 -20.82 -10.82 -15.82
N ASP A 332 -21.11 -11.36 -17.01
CA ASP A 332 -21.08 -10.64 -18.28
C ASP A 332 -22.21 -9.60 -18.40
N PHE A 333 -23.30 -9.73 -17.62
CA PHE A 333 -24.52 -8.93 -17.74
C PHE A 333 -24.71 -7.94 -16.58
N LEU A 334 -24.03 -8.14 -15.45
CA LEU A 334 -24.19 -7.33 -14.26
C LEU A 334 -23.02 -6.34 -14.11
N VAL A 335 -23.36 -5.11 -13.82
CA VAL A 335 -22.38 -4.03 -13.58
C VAL A 335 -21.96 -4.09 -12.11
N PHE A 336 -21.34 -5.19 -11.69
CA PHE A 336 -20.66 -5.25 -10.40
C PHE A 336 -19.21 -5.70 -10.58
N ASN A 337 -18.40 -5.32 -9.64
CA ASN A 337 -17.02 -5.80 -9.59
C ASN A 337 -17.01 -7.31 -9.38
N SER A 338 -15.96 -7.98 -9.90
CA SER A 338 -15.72 -9.38 -9.58
C SER A 338 -15.72 -9.59 -8.07
N PHE A 339 -16.34 -10.68 -7.61
CA PHE A 339 -16.20 -11.10 -6.22
C PHE A 339 -15.33 -12.35 -6.13
N GLN A 340 -14.67 -12.49 -5.00
CA GLN A 340 -13.72 -13.56 -4.75
C GLN A 340 -14.22 -14.41 -3.58
N ILE A 341 -14.16 -15.73 -3.76
CA ILE A 341 -14.37 -16.69 -2.68
C ILE A 341 -13.07 -17.47 -2.53
N SER A 342 -12.55 -17.58 -1.30
CA SER A 342 -11.33 -18.33 -1.04
C SER A 342 -11.39 -19.10 0.28
N PHE A 343 -10.64 -20.21 0.29
CA PHE A 343 -10.34 -20.99 1.48
C PHE A 343 -8.85 -20.94 1.71
N SER A 344 -8.43 -20.55 2.91
CA SER A 344 -7.03 -20.43 3.27
C SER A 344 -6.67 -21.37 4.41
N TYR A 345 -5.56 -22.07 4.25
CA TYR A 345 -4.95 -22.93 5.25
C TYR A 345 -3.63 -22.35 5.72
N TYR A 346 -3.46 -22.27 7.03
CA TYR A 346 -2.26 -21.80 7.70
C TYR A 346 -1.66 -22.98 8.50
N PRO A 347 -0.54 -23.55 8.06
CA PRO A 347 0.11 -24.66 8.77
C PRO A 347 0.55 -24.29 10.18
N THR A 348 0.92 -23.02 10.40
CA THR A 348 1.37 -22.52 11.69
C THR A 348 0.90 -21.10 11.89
N ILE A 349 0.20 -20.82 12.99
CA ILE A 349 -0.15 -19.46 13.45
C ILE A 349 0.62 -19.19 14.75
N PRO A 350 1.36 -18.07 14.84
CA PRO A 350 2.06 -17.71 16.05
C PRO A 350 1.09 -17.61 17.23
N PHE A 351 1.46 -18.20 18.37
CA PHE A 351 0.74 -18.15 19.65
C PHE A 351 -0.63 -18.85 19.69
N GLU A 352 -1.12 -19.43 18.59
CA GLU A 352 -2.42 -20.07 18.51
C GLU A 352 -2.33 -21.58 18.20
N GLY A 353 -1.12 -22.11 17.93
CA GLY A 353 -0.87 -23.51 17.58
C GLY A 353 -0.78 -23.80 16.10
N ASP A 354 -0.65 -25.08 15.74
CA ASP A 354 -0.46 -25.54 14.38
C ASP A 354 -1.79 -26.00 13.76
N GLY A 355 -1.94 -25.82 12.45
CA GLY A 355 -3.01 -26.45 11.66
C GLY A 355 -4.37 -25.77 11.73
N ILE A 356 -4.44 -24.44 11.83
CA ILE A 356 -5.71 -23.73 11.82
C ILE A 356 -6.21 -23.52 10.39
N ASN A 357 -7.42 -24.03 10.12
CA ASN A 357 -8.15 -23.76 8.89
C ASN A 357 -8.93 -22.47 9.05
N LYS A 358 -8.64 -21.47 8.23
CA LYS A 358 -9.39 -20.21 8.21
C LYS A 358 -10.16 -20.09 6.89
N PHE A 359 -11.48 -20.00 7.00
CA PHE A 359 -12.35 -19.67 5.88
C PHE A 359 -12.45 -18.16 5.76
N ASN A 360 -12.15 -17.63 4.58
CA ASN A 360 -12.30 -16.21 4.31
C ASN A 360 -13.09 -16.02 3.01
N SER A 361 -14.31 -15.49 3.09
CA SER A 361 -15.22 -15.32 1.96
C SER A 361 -14.91 -14.08 1.09
N PHE A 362 -14.03 -13.18 1.53
CA PHE A 362 -13.77 -11.89 0.86
C PHE A 362 -12.29 -11.51 0.90
N GLU A 363 -11.41 -12.40 0.52
CA GLU A 363 -9.99 -12.06 0.41
C GLU A 363 -9.71 -11.48 -0.98
N ASN A 364 -9.47 -10.17 -1.05
CA ASN A 364 -8.87 -9.57 -2.23
C ASN A 364 -7.36 -9.85 -2.20
N THR A 365 -6.89 -10.75 -3.05
CA THR A 365 -5.47 -10.79 -3.38
C THR A 365 -5.15 -9.55 -4.20
N ASN A 366 -4.42 -8.63 -3.59
CA ASN A 366 -4.11 -7.35 -4.24
C ASN A 366 -2.97 -7.54 -5.24
N LEU A 367 -3.31 -8.03 -6.44
CA LEU A 367 -2.40 -8.13 -7.59
C LEU A 367 -2.40 -6.81 -8.40
N SER A 368 -2.40 -5.67 -7.71
CA SER A 368 -2.40 -4.36 -8.37
C SER A 368 -1.07 -4.08 -9.09
N PHE A 369 -1.14 -3.31 -10.16
CA PHE A 369 0.06 -2.78 -10.82
C PHE A 369 0.61 -1.57 -10.07
N TYR A 370 1.94 -1.38 -10.15
CA TYR A 370 2.53 -0.11 -9.74
C TYR A 370 2.12 1.00 -10.70
N ASP A 371 1.77 2.14 -10.12
CA ASP A 371 1.57 3.37 -10.88
C ASP A 371 2.93 4.07 -11.02
N PHE A 372 3.29 4.45 -12.26
CA PHE A 372 4.52 5.17 -12.56
C PHE A 372 4.32 6.68 -12.60
N GLN A 373 3.11 7.16 -12.27
CA GLN A 373 2.84 8.57 -12.07
C GLN A 373 3.30 9.02 -10.69
N LEU A 374 3.98 10.16 -10.64
CA LEU A 374 4.29 10.80 -9.39
C LEU A 374 3.05 11.50 -8.84
N SER A 375 2.85 11.36 -7.56
CA SER A 375 1.69 11.92 -6.84
C SER A 375 2.14 12.87 -5.73
N LYS A 376 1.31 13.05 -4.73
CA LYS A 376 1.59 13.80 -3.51
C LYS A 376 2.86 13.25 -2.81
N PRO A 377 3.82 14.11 -2.45
CA PRO A 377 4.99 13.67 -1.67
C PRO A 377 4.62 13.24 -0.26
N GLY A 378 5.32 12.25 0.22
CA GLY A 378 5.22 11.71 1.57
C GLY A 378 6.52 11.02 1.99
N TYR A 379 6.64 10.68 3.25
CA TYR A 379 7.72 9.82 3.73
C TYR A 379 7.56 8.40 3.18
N ILE A 380 8.68 7.71 2.97
CA ILE A 380 8.67 6.29 2.60
C ILE A 380 8.04 5.49 3.73
N ARG A 381 6.98 4.75 3.42
CA ARG A 381 6.22 4.01 4.41
C ARG A 381 6.96 2.76 4.85
N TYR A 382 7.00 2.55 6.14
CA TYR A 382 7.56 1.37 6.77
C TYR A 382 6.46 0.34 7.02
N GLU A 383 6.12 -0.41 5.95
CA GLU A 383 5.07 -1.45 6.01
C GLU A 383 5.26 -2.52 4.90
#